data_e421c024f9f29447734e6e16cccc1d6a
#
_entry.id   e421c024f9f29447734e6e16cccc1d6a
#
_cell.length_a   1.000
_cell.length_b   1.000
_cell.length_c   1.000
_cell.angle_alpha   90.00
_cell.angle_beta   90.00
_cell.angle_gamma   90.00
#
_symmetry.space_group_name_H-M   'P 1'
#
loop_
_entity.id
_entity.type
_entity.pdbx_description
1 polymer ?
#
loop_
_entity_poly.entity_id
_entity_poly.type
_entity_poly.pdbx_seq_one_letter_code
_entity_poly.pdbx_strand_id
1 'polypeptide(L)'
;MDWILLNKDTPFLKFSTYQNEFGDVSAQETAWLSPLRPIGYRSLLGFLEGRRAPKHRKHIEQLLAQYGCLTLDGFLQVSHALSLNDTFWVKQEDSPLCWQDVSLYQNDFDEIIAEAALNGSFSEQSLSSTSPEFATDGYYAKCWKREQDGIYLYKAGSATYELEPLSEYLAAQLSSILCPGAVPYDMRFHHGRLVSTCPLFTSESVGLAKMAAIAREDRSISGLLEYFRSIGREDAFRRMMVLDAIILNTDRHLGC
;
A
#
# COMPACT_ATOMS: atom_id res chain seq x y z
N MET A 1 -9.20 -17.54 -15.71
CA MET A 1 -8.52 -16.53 -16.55
C MET A 1 -7.03 -16.68 -16.38
N ASP A 2 -6.26 -16.39 -17.44
CA ASP A 2 -4.81 -16.55 -17.43
C ASP A 2 -4.12 -15.20 -17.29
N TRP A 3 -3.17 -15.13 -16.35
CA TRP A 3 -2.51 -13.91 -15.91
C TRP A 3 -1.00 -14.07 -15.90
N ILE A 4 -0.30 -12.93 -16.01
CA ILE A 4 1.14 -12.83 -15.77
C ILE A 4 1.38 -11.82 -14.66
N LEU A 5 2.15 -12.21 -13.65
CA LEU A 5 2.77 -11.31 -12.68
C LEU A 5 4.09 -10.80 -13.27
N LEU A 6 4.28 -9.50 -13.27
CA LEU A 6 5.48 -8.83 -13.76
C LEU A 6 6.12 -7.97 -12.66
N ASN A 7 7.41 -7.70 -12.81
CA ASN A 7 8.11 -6.59 -12.17
C ASN A 7 8.52 -5.62 -13.27
N LYS A 8 7.88 -4.46 -13.34
CA LYS A 8 7.90 -3.60 -14.53
C LYS A 8 7.55 -4.45 -15.77
N ASP A 9 8.41 -4.48 -16.78
CA ASP A 9 8.19 -5.28 -17.99
C ASP A 9 8.81 -6.69 -17.94
N THR A 10 9.41 -7.07 -16.79
CA THR A 10 10.00 -8.40 -16.63
C THR A 10 8.97 -9.38 -16.09
N PRO A 11 8.59 -10.44 -16.84
CA PRO A 11 7.64 -11.44 -16.38
C PRO A 11 8.25 -12.34 -15.30
N PHE A 12 7.48 -12.61 -14.24
CA PHE A 12 7.90 -13.39 -13.08
C PHE A 12 7.17 -14.72 -12.96
N LEU A 13 5.84 -14.71 -13.10
CA LEU A 13 5.00 -15.87 -12.85
C LEU A 13 3.77 -15.85 -13.76
N LYS A 14 3.50 -16.95 -14.42
CA LYS A 14 2.20 -17.24 -15.03
C LYS A 14 1.29 -17.93 -14.04
N PHE A 15 0.03 -17.53 -13.99
CA PHE A 15 -0.97 -18.11 -13.11
C PHE A 15 -2.37 -18.02 -13.70
N SER A 16 -3.29 -18.83 -13.19
CA SER A 16 -4.69 -18.77 -13.56
C SER A 16 -5.56 -18.55 -12.34
N THR A 17 -6.69 -17.85 -12.54
CA THR A 17 -7.76 -17.73 -11.55
C THR A 17 -8.91 -18.67 -11.91
N TYR A 18 -9.53 -19.25 -10.88
CA TYR A 18 -10.64 -20.19 -11.01
C TYR A 18 -11.60 -20.05 -9.82
N GLN A 19 -12.86 -20.47 -10.01
CA GLN A 19 -13.79 -20.61 -8.88
C GLN A 19 -13.54 -21.92 -8.16
N ASN A 20 -13.40 -21.84 -6.84
CA ASN A 20 -13.30 -23.01 -5.98
C ASN A 20 -14.69 -23.65 -5.74
N GLU A 21 -14.73 -24.75 -5.01
CA GLU A 21 -15.96 -25.49 -4.69
C GLU A 21 -16.99 -24.66 -3.88
N PHE A 22 -16.56 -23.60 -3.24
CA PHE A 22 -17.39 -22.67 -2.47
C PHE A 22 -17.86 -21.46 -3.28
N GLY A 23 -17.47 -21.37 -4.56
CA GLY A 23 -17.80 -20.24 -5.44
C GLY A 23 -16.88 -19.03 -5.30
N ASP A 24 -15.85 -19.09 -4.43
CA ASP A 24 -14.85 -18.03 -4.31
C ASP A 24 -13.82 -18.12 -5.43
N VAL A 25 -13.32 -16.97 -5.86
CA VAL A 25 -12.21 -16.90 -6.83
C VAL A 25 -10.90 -17.15 -6.10
N SER A 26 -10.14 -18.13 -6.58
CA SER A 26 -8.81 -18.48 -6.10
C SER A 26 -7.78 -18.37 -7.24
N ALA A 27 -6.51 -18.49 -6.93
CA ALA A 27 -5.42 -18.39 -7.90
C ALA A 27 -4.46 -19.57 -7.78
N GLN A 28 -3.98 -20.07 -8.92
CA GLN A 28 -3.04 -21.18 -9.01
C GLN A 28 -1.84 -20.81 -9.86
N GLU A 29 -0.64 -21.02 -9.32
CA GLU A 29 0.61 -20.88 -10.05
C GLU A 29 0.69 -21.88 -11.21
N THR A 30 1.05 -21.41 -12.41
CA THR A 30 1.18 -22.26 -13.59
C THR A 30 2.66 -22.45 -13.94
N ALA A 31 3.43 -21.36 -14.05
CA ALA A 31 4.84 -21.43 -14.41
C ALA A 31 5.63 -20.23 -13.86
N TRP A 32 6.68 -20.50 -13.11
CA TRP A 32 7.66 -19.47 -12.73
C TRP A 32 8.61 -19.19 -13.89
N LEU A 33 8.70 -17.91 -14.26
CA LEU A 33 9.55 -17.42 -15.35
C LEU A 33 10.85 -16.78 -14.83
N SER A 34 10.91 -16.50 -13.52
CA SER A 34 12.08 -15.96 -12.83
C SER A 34 12.48 -16.87 -11.67
N PRO A 35 13.80 -17.04 -11.38
CA PRO A 35 14.27 -17.72 -10.18
C PRO A 35 14.04 -16.88 -8.91
N LEU A 36 13.84 -15.57 -9.06
CA LEU A 36 13.60 -14.66 -7.95
C LEU A 36 12.13 -14.72 -7.50
N ARG A 37 11.89 -14.32 -6.26
CA ARG A 37 10.58 -14.21 -5.66
C ARG A 37 10.43 -12.81 -5.07
N PRO A 38 9.22 -12.22 -5.07
CA PRO A 38 8.96 -10.99 -4.32
C PRO A 38 9.34 -11.17 -2.84
N ILE A 39 9.82 -10.10 -2.21
CA ILE A 39 10.15 -10.15 -0.77
C ILE A 39 8.89 -10.55 0.01
N GLY A 40 9.04 -11.54 0.90
CA GLY A 40 7.92 -12.04 1.71
C GLY A 40 6.94 -12.94 0.98
N TYR A 41 7.16 -13.28 -0.28
CA TYR A 41 6.31 -14.21 -1.02
C TYR A 41 6.23 -15.58 -0.33
N ARG A 42 5.01 -16.02 -0.03
CA ARG A 42 4.74 -17.33 0.58
C ARG A 42 3.80 -18.17 -0.28
N SER A 43 2.80 -17.53 -0.87
CA SER A 43 1.85 -18.11 -1.81
C SER A 43 1.33 -17.03 -2.73
N LEU A 44 0.89 -17.40 -3.91
CA LEU A 44 0.31 -16.47 -4.88
C LEU A 44 -0.91 -15.76 -4.32
N LEU A 45 -1.87 -16.51 -3.79
CA LEU A 45 -3.10 -15.94 -3.24
C LEU A 45 -2.80 -14.97 -2.09
N GLY A 46 -1.91 -15.35 -1.17
CA GLY A 46 -1.49 -14.46 -0.07
C GLY A 46 -0.77 -13.20 -0.56
N PHE A 47 0.01 -13.30 -1.64
CA PHE A 47 0.65 -12.15 -2.27
C PHE A 47 -0.37 -11.20 -2.90
N LEU A 48 -1.32 -11.72 -3.67
CA LEU A 48 -2.36 -10.93 -4.35
C LEU A 48 -3.34 -10.30 -3.34
N GLU A 49 -3.82 -11.07 -2.36
CA GLU A 49 -4.73 -10.56 -1.32
C GLU A 49 -4.04 -9.53 -0.41
N GLY A 50 -2.76 -9.71 -0.12
CA GLY A 50 -1.97 -8.74 0.66
C GLY A 50 -1.75 -7.40 -0.05
N ARG A 51 -2.10 -7.30 -1.35
CA ARG A 51 -2.04 -6.06 -2.13
C ARG A 51 -3.38 -5.32 -2.19
N ARG A 52 -4.45 -5.92 -1.71
CA ARG A 52 -5.79 -5.30 -1.70
C ARG A 52 -5.94 -4.38 -0.50
N ALA A 53 -6.61 -3.26 -0.70
CA ALA A 53 -7.02 -2.40 0.40
C ALA A 53 -7.91 -3.19 1.38
N PRO A 54 -7.74 -3.02 2.71
CA PRO A 54 -8.57 -3.69 3.70
C PRO A 54 -10.03 -3.30 3.53
N LYS A 55 -10.93 -4.29 3.39
CA LYS A 55 -12.38 -4.07 3.15
C LYS A 55 -13.04 -3.18 4.21
N HIS A 56 -12.57 -3.24 5.45
CA HIS A 56 -13.09 -2.44 6.57
C HIS A 56 -12.50 -1.02 6.66
N ARG A 57 -11.62 -0.62 5.72
CA ARG A 57 -11.17 0.77 5.64
C ARG A 57 -12.37 1.67 5.31
N LYS A 58 -12.44 2.82 6.00
CA LYS A 58 -13.53 3.78 5.82
C LYS A 58 -13.66 4.16 4.33
N HIS A 59 -14.87 4.14 3.82
CA HIS A 59 -15.28 4.41 2.43
C HIS A 59 -14.80 3.42 1.35
N ILE A 60 -13.90 2.48 1.67
CA ILE A 60 -13.29 1.62 0.64
C ILE A 60 -14.23 0.51 0.16
N GLU A 61 -15.07 -0.06 1.04
CA GLU A 61 -15.97 -1.16 0.66
C GLU A 61 -16.93 -0.75 -0.46
N GLN A 62 -17.54 0.44 -0.33
CA GLN A 62 -18.44 0.99 -1.35
C GLN A 62 -17.68 1.24 -2.66
N LEU A 63 -16.45 1.77 -2.57
CA LEU A 63 -15.59 2.00 -3.73
C LEU A 63 -15.25 0.68 -4.43
N LEU A 64 -14.81 -0.34 -3.69
CA LEU A 64 -14.51 -1.66 -4.25
C LEU A 64 -15.74 -2.29 -4.92
N ALA A 65 -16.93 -2.14 -4.32
CA ALA A 65 -18.18 -2.64 -4.89
C ALA A 65 -18.52 -1.93 -6.20
N GLN A 66 -18.44 -0.61 -6.24
CA GLN A 66 -18.74 0.21 -7.41
C GLN A 66 -17.86 -0.15 -8.62
N TYR A 67 -16.59 -0.47 -8.39
CA TYR A 67 -15.63 -0.84 -9.43
C TYR A 67 -15.51 -2.35 -9.68
N GLY A 68 -16.34 -3.17 -9.04
CA GLY A 68 -16.28 -4.62 -9.20
C GLY A 68 -15.06 -5.29 -8.55
N CYS A 69 -14.32 -4.57 -7.70
CA CYS A 69 -13.08 -5.04 -7.05
C CYS A 69 -13.31 -5.92 -5.80
N LEU A 70 -14.56 -6.33 -5.52
CA LEU A 70 -14.85 -7.21 -4.38
C LEU A 70 -14.33 -8.64 -4.60
N THR A 71 -14.29 -9.11 -5.84
CA THR A 71 -13.70 -10.40 -6.21
C THR A 71 -12.22 -10.25 -6.54
N LEU A 72 -11.46 -11.35 -6.49
CA LEU A 72 -10.06 -11.34 -6.90
C LEU A 72 -9.92 -10.95 -8.38
N ASP A 73 -10.68 -11.57 -9.27
CA ASP A 73 -10.64 -11.27 -10.71
C ASP A 73 -10.96 -9.81 -11.00
N GLY A 74 -12.02 -9.26 -10.39
CA GLY A 74 -12.36 -7.85 -10.55
C GLY A 74 -11.25 -6.93 -10.06
N PHE A 75 -10.65 -7.24 -8.92
CA PHE A 75 -9.49 -6.50 -8.41
C PHE A 75 -8.31 -6.54 -9.39
N LEU A 76 -7.97 -7.71 -9.93
CA LEU A 76 -6.88 -7.85 -10.90
C LEU A 76 -7.17 -7.12 -12.21
N GLN A 77 -8.41 -7.18 -12.71
CA GLN A 77 -8.82 -6.49 -13.94
C GLN A 77 -8.78 -4.98 -13.83
N VAL A 78 -9.21 -4.43 -12.69
CA VAL A 78 -9.34 -2.98 -12.49
C VAL A 78 -8.04 -2.36 -12.02
N SER A 79 -7.41 -2.93 -10.98
CA SER A 79 -6.24 -2.33 -10.34
C SER A 79 -4.91 -2.87 -10.85
N HIS A 80 -4.91 -3.93 -11.67
CA HIS A 80 -3.70 -4.66 -12.06
C HIS A 80 -2.84 -5.09 -10.85
N ALA A 81 -3.43 -5.19 -9.66
CA ALA A 81 -2.74 -5.36 -8.38
C ALA A 81 -1.58 -4.37 -8.17
N LEU A 82 -1.65 -3.19 -8.75
CA LEU A 82 -0.65 -2.13 -8.60
C LEU A 82 -0.60 -1.59 -7.16
N SER A 83 0.57 -1.16 -6.73
CA SER A 83 0.78 -0.53 -5.43
C SER A 83 1.93 0.47 -5.51
N LEU A 84 1.88 1.54 -4.73
CA LEU A 84 2.99 2.45 -4.53
C LEU A 84 4.09 1.89 -3.61
N ASN A 85 3.96 0.63 -3.16
CA ASN A 85 4.98 -0.02 -2.33
C ASN A 85 6.10 -0.68 -3.15
N ASP A 86 5.84 -1.02 -4.41
CA ASP A 86 6.78 -1.72 -5.29
C ASP A 86 6.40 -1.56 -6.77
N THR A 87 7.07 -2.31 -7.64
CA THR A 87 6.86 -2.28 -9.10
C THR A 87 6.29 -3.59 -9.64
N PHE A 88 5.69 -4.42 -8.77
CA PHE A 88 4.97 -5.62 -9.20
C PHE A 88 3.54 -5.28 -9.61
N TRP A 89 3.08 -5.93 -10.68
CA TRP A 89 1.73 -5.80 -11.20
C TRP A 89 1.31 -7.02 -12.00
N VAL A 90 0.04 -7.11 -12.36
CA VAL A 90 -0.49 -8.23 -13.16
C VAL A 90 -1.22 -7.72 -14.39
N LYS A 91 -1.18 -8.54 -15.44
CA LYS A 91 -2.02 -8.36 -16.62
C LYS A 91 -2.51 -9.71 -17.13
N GLN A 92 -3.58 -9.70 -17.93
CA GLN A 92 -3.97 -10.88 -18.71
C GLN A 92 -2.83 -11.26 -19.67
N GLU A 93 -2.66 -12.56 -19.93
CA GLU A 93 -1.52 -13.07 -20.71
C GLU A 93 -1.45 -12.48 -22.11
N ASP A 94 -2.59 -12.22 -22.74
CA ASP A 94 -2.73 -11.65 -24.08
C ASP A 94 -2.81 -10.11 -24.11
N SER A 95 -2.79 -9.46 -22.97
CA SER A 95 -2.86 -7.99 -22.88
C SER A 95 -1.59 -7.32 -23.41
N PRO A 96 -1.70 -6.30 -24.28
CA PRO A 96 -0.56 -5.57 -24.83
C PRO A 96 0.06 -4.58 -23.84
N LEU A 97 -0.55 -4.33 -22.67
CA LEU A 97 -0.10 -3.34 -21.70
C LEU A 97 1.36 -3.57 -21.28
N CYS A 98 2.08 -2.48 -21.13
CA CYS A 98 3.44 -2.44 -20.58
C CYS A 98 3.49 -1.60 -19.28
N TRP A 99 4.62 -1.61 -18.59
CA TRP A 99 4.77 -0.87 -17.33
C TRP A 99 4.47 0.62 -17.45
N GLN A 100 4.87 1.26 -18.55
CA GLN A 100 4.64 2.68 -18.76
C GLN A 100 3.15 3.03 -18.82
N ASP A 101 2.30 2.13 -19.32
CA ASP A 101 0.86 2.36 -19.45
C ASP A 101 0.15 2.38 -18.09
N VAL A 102 0.69 1.67 -17.09
CA VAL A 102 0.01 1.39 -15.82
C VAL A 102 0.73 1.91 -14.57
N SER A 103 2.00 2.31 -14.70
CA SER A 103 2.83 2.73 -13.56
C SER A 103 2.18 3.84 -12.74
N LEU A 104 1.90 3.58 -11.46
CA LEU A 104 1.42 4.60 -10.52
C LEU A 104 2.48 5.68 -10.23
N TYR A 105 3.75 5.44 -10.56
CA TYR A 105 4.81 6.43 -10.42
C TYR A 105 4.83 7.45 -11.56
N GLN A 106 4.30 7.09 -12.74
CA GLN A 106 4.40 7.90 -13.96
C GLN A 106 3.06 8.48 -14.42
N ASN A 107 1.95 7.78 -14.14
CA ASN A 107 0.62 8.17 -14.59
C ASN A 107 -0.13 8.98 -13.54
N ASP A 108 -1.08 9.79 -13.97
CA ASP A 108 -1.96 10.56 -13.10
C ASP A 108 -2.93 9.64 -12.34
N PHE A 109 -3.33 10.09 -11.16
CA PHE A 109 -4.33 9.41 -10.36
C PHE A 109 -5.72 9.93 -10.69
N ASP A 110 -6.72 9.06 -10.52
CA ASP A 110 -8.11 9.45 -10.66
C ASP A 110 -8.57 10.25 -9.43
N GLU A 111 -8.79 11.56 -9.62
CA GLU A 111 -9.20 12.45 -8.53
C GLU A 111 -10.56 12.08 -7.94
N ILE A 112 -11.47 11.51 -8.73
CA ILE A 112 -12.80 11.11 -8.25
C ILE A 112 -12.68 9.92 -7.32
N ILE A 113 -11.84 8.93 -7.66
CA ILE A 113 -11.56 7.79 -6.80
C ILE A 113 -10.85 8.26 -5.52
N ALA A 114 -9.87 9.17 -5.63
CA ALA A 114 -9.17 9.73 -4.49
C ALA A 114 -10.13 10.45 -3.52
N GLU A 115 -11.02 11.30 -4.03
CA GLU A 115 -12.03 12.00 -3.21
C GLU A 115 -13.05 11.03 -2.61
N ALA A 116 -13.49 10.01 -3.34
CA ALA A 116 -14.38 8.98 -2.81
C ALA A 116 -13.72 8.22 -1.65
N ALA A 117 -12.45 7.86 -1.77
CA ALA A 117 -11.70 7.16 -0.73
C ALA A 117 -11.45 8.01 0.53
N LEU A 118 -11.27 9.33 0.37
CA LEU A 118 -10.99 10.25 1.48
C LEU A 118 -12.26 10.74 2.16
N ASN A 119 -13.26 11.18 1.39
CA ASN A 119 -14.43 11.89 1.87
C ASN A 119 -15.73 11.09 1.78
N GLY A 120 -15.75 9.96 1.06
CA GLY A 120 -16.97 9.18 0.81
C GLY A 120 -17.90 9.82 -0.24
N SER A 121 -17.38 10.70 -1.08
CA SER A 121 -18.15 11.36 -2.14
C SER A 121 -18.10 10.51 -3.40
N PHE A 122 -19.15 9.75 -3.68
CA PHE A 122 -19.23 8.84 -4.82
C PHE A 122 -19.94 9.51 -6.01
N SER A 123 -19.44 9.29 -7.20
CA SER A 123 -19.99 9.76 -8.47
C SER A 123 -20.32 8.57 -9.37
N GLU A 124 -21.31 8.72 -10.25
CA GLU A 124 -21.70 7.68 -11.21
C GLU A 124 -20.83 7.64 -12.48
N GLN A 125 -19.77 8.43 -12.57
CA GLN A 125 -18.95 8.48 -13.75
C GLN A 125 -18.09 7.21 -13.90
N SER A 126 -17.97 6.72 -15.13
CA SER A 126 -17.04 5.66 -15.49
C SER A 126 -15.61 6.19 -15.47
N LEU A 127 -14.72 5.52 -14.78
CA LEU A 127 -13.42 6.05 -14.39
C LEU A 127 -12.28 5.17 -14.92
N SER A 128 -11.11 5.78 -15.10
CA SER A 128 -9.89 5.06 -15.46
C SER A 128 -9.40 4.18 -14.31
N SER A 129 -8.72 3.11 -14.65
CA SER A 129 -8.42 2.00 -13.74
C SER A 129 -7.17 2.20 -12.86
N THR A 130 -6.35 3.23 -13.09
CA THR A 130 -5.10 3.41 -12.35
C THR A 130 -5.30 4.30 -11.14
N SER A 131 -5.57 3.67 -9.98
CA SER A 131 -5.73 4.39 -8.73
C SER A 131 -5.06 3.62 -7.58
N PRO A 132 -4.15 4.24 -6.83
CA PRO A 132 -3.46 3.59 -5.72
C PRO A 132 -4.38 3.24 -4.54
N GLU A 133 -5.59 3.80 -4.47
CA GLU A 133 -6.55 3.60 -3.39
C GLU A 133 -6.98 2.14 -3.25
N PHE A 134 -7.04 1.38 -4.34
CA PHE A 134 -7.40 -0.04 -4.35
C PHE A 134 -6.39 -0.93 -3.62
N ALA A 135 -5.14 -0.46 -3.47
CA ALA A 135 -4.04 -1.20 -2.85
C ALA A 135 -3.45 -0.48 -1.62
N THR A 136 -4.04 0.64 -1.19
CA THR A 136 -3.51 1.39 -0.03
C THR A 136 -3.96 0.74 1.27
N ASP A 137 -3.00 0.44 2.15
CA ASP A 137 -3.22 -0.20 3.45
C ASP A 137 -3.67 0.79 4.53
N GLY A 138 -4.18 0.26 5.66
CA GLY A 138 -4.55 0.98 6.87
C GLY A 138 -6.02 1.35 6.99
N TYR A 139 -6.44 1.71 8.20
CA TYR A 139 -7.83 1.79 8.64
C TYR A 139 -8.56 3.10 8.30
N TYR A 140 -7.89 4.24 8.49
CA TYR A 140 -8.49 5.56 8.29
C TYR A 140 -8.68 5.91 6.82
N ALA A 141 -9.64 6.81 6.55
CA ALA A 141 -9.86 7.37 5.23
C ALA A 141 -8.60 8.08 4.74
N LYS A 142 -8.17 7.75 3.53
CA LYS A 142 -6.95 8.29 2.93
C LYS A 142 -7.00 8.20 1.41
N CYS A 143 -6.24 9.08 0.76
CA CYS A 143 -6.00 9.03 -0.67
C CYS A 143 -4.59 9.50 -1.03
N TRP A 144 -4.17 9.16 -2.22
CA TRP A 144 -2.94 9.67 -2.81
C TRP A 144 -3.25 10.82 -3.76
N LYS A 145 -2.41 11.85 -3.73
CA LYS A 145 -2.49 12.98 -4.65
C LYS A 145 -1.14 13.24 -5.28
N ARG A 146 -1.18 13.50 -6.60
CA ARG A 146 -0.01 13.96 -7.34
C ARG A 146 -0.04 15.48 -7.35
N GLU A 147 0.99 16.09 -6.78
CA GLU A 147 1.20 17.54 -6.74
C GLU A 147 2.36 17.93 -7.67
N GLN A 148 2.66 19.21 -7.80
CA GLN A 148 3.72 19.69 -8.69
C GLN A 148 5.12 19.22 -8.28
N ASP A 149 5.33 19.01 -6.98
CA ASP A 149 6.62 18.65 -6.37
C ASP A 149 6.71 17.18 -5.93
N GLY A 150 5.65 16.40 -6.07
CA GLY A 150 5.67 14.98 -5.71
C GLY A 150 4.32 14.31 -5.53
N ILE A 151 4.37 13.10 -5.00
CA ILE A 151 3.18 12.31 -4.64
C ILE A 151 3.04 12.33 -3.13
N TYR A 152 1.84 12.63 -2.65
CA TYR A 152 1.55 12.77 -1.23
C TYR A 152 0.38 11.87 -0.81
N LEU A 153 0.52 11.24 0.35
CA LEU A 153 -0.59 10.57 1.03
C LEU A 153 -1.32 11.58 1.90
N TYR A 154 -2.62 11.72 1.69
CA TYR A 154 -3.54 12.50 2.51
C TYR A 154 -4.30 11.56 3.43
N LYS A 155 -4.30 11.81 4.72
CA LYS A 155 -5.01 11.02 5.72
C LYS A 155 -5.98 11.90 6.50
N ALA A 156 -7.22 11.48 6.56
CA ALA A 156 -8.23 12.11 7.38
C ALA A 156 -8.29 11.45 8.76
N GLY A 157 -8.67 12.21 9.76
CA GLY A 157 -8.91 11.70 11.10
C GLY A 157 -10.18 10.88 11.24
N SER A 158 -10.40 10.35 12.44
CA SER A 158 -11.63 9.64 12.81
C SER A 158 -12.87 10.55 12.70
N ALA A 159 -14.05 9.93 12.64
CA ALA A 159 -15.29 10.70 12.55
C ALA A 159 -15.66 11.41 13.87
N THR A 160 -15.04 11.04 15.00
CA THR A 160 -15.46 11.49 16.33
C THR A 160 -14.68 12.70 16.82
N TYR A 161 -13.36 12.70 16.66
CA TYR A 161 -12.51 13.76 17.21
C TYR A 161 -11.62 14.45 16.19
N GLU A 162 -11.36 13.81 15.04
CA GLU A 162 -10.51 14.32 13.95
C GLU A 162 -9.12 14.80 14.39
N LEU A 163 -8.57 14.25 15.50
CA LEU A 163 -7.31 14.68 16.08
C LEU A 163 -6.09 13.91 15.55
N GLU A 164 -6.30 12.82 14.83
CA GLU A 164 -5.22 12.00 14.30
C GLU A 164 -4.24 12.79 13.42
N PRO A 165 -4.69 13.69 12.52
CA PRO A 165 -3.76 14.53 11.74
C PRO A 165 -2.85 15.38 12.61
N LEU A 166 -3.37 15.96 13.70
CA LEU A 166 -2.58 16.73 14.65
C LEU A 166 -1.58 15.84 15.38
N SER A 167 -2.01 14.64 15.82
CA SER A 167 -1.12 13.68 16.49
C SER A 167 0.02 13.21 15.59
N GLU A 168 -0.28 12.92 14.31
CA GLU A 168 0.74 12.55 13.31
C GLU A 168 1.75 13.69 13.08
N TYR A 169 1.26 14.92 12.98
CA TYR A 169 2.13 16.10 12.83
C TYR A 169 3.04 16.29 14.03
N LEU A 170 2.50 16.27 15.26
CA LEU A 170 3.28 16.44 16.48
C LEU A 170 4.31 15.30 16.66
N ALA A 171 3.93 14.06 16.38
CA ALA A 171 4.84 12.92 16.37
C ALA A 171 5.97 13.11 15.34
N ALA A 172 5.67 13.67 14.16
CA ALA A 172 6.68 13.95 13.15
C ALA A 172 7.68 15.02 13.58
N GLN A 173 7.24 16.07 14.32
CA GLN A 173 8.17 17.07 14.87
C GLN A 173 9.17 16.41 15.86
N LEU A 174 8.71 15.50 16.71
CA LEU A 174 9.59 14.76 17.61
C LEU A 174 10.48 13.78 16.84
N SER A 175 9.94 13.09 15.83
CA SER A 175 10.70 12.14 15.03
C SER A 175 11.81 12.80 14.22
N SER A 176 11.64 14.04 13.79
CA SER A 176 12.69 14.79 13.09
C SER A 176 13.96 14.98 13.93
N ILE A 177 13.80 15.04 15.26
CA ILE A 177 14.90 15.19 16.23
C ILE A 177 15.48 13.82 16.60
N LEU A 178 14.62 12.85 16.91
CA LEU A 178 15.03 11.56 17.48
C LEU A 178 15.40 10.53 16.41
N CYS A 179 14.74 10.55 15.26
CA CYS A 179 14.85 9.55 14.22
C CYS A 179 15.22 10.21 12.86
N PRO A 180 16.49 10.60 12.65
CA PRO A 180 16.91 11.19 11.38
C PRO A 180 16.52 10.29 10.20
N GLY A 181 15.85 10.86 9.18
CA GLY A 181 15.36 10.13 8.03
C GLY A 181 13.95 9.52 8.20
N ALA A 182 13.25 9.81 9.29
CA ALA A 182 11.83 9.50 9.40
C ALA A 182 11.03 10.28 8.33
N VAL A 183 9.93 9.68 7.85
CA VAL A 183 9.04 10.33 6.90
C VAL A 183 8.43 11.57 7.54
N PRO A 184 8.58 12.76 6.94
CA PRO A 184 7.99 13.97 7.47
C PRO A 184 6.47 13.95 7.28
N TYR A 185 5.76 14.47 8.28
CA TYR A 185 4.32 14.72 8.19
C TYR A 185 4.04 16.20 8.35
N ASP A 186 3.10 16.68 7.55
CA ASP A 186 2.58 18.04 7.61
C ASP A 186 1.05 18.01 7.81
N MET A 187 0.45 19.16 8.10
CA MET A 187 -1.00 19.31 8.21
C MET A 187 -1.49 20.29 7.14
N ARG A 188 -2.61 19.95 6.51
CA ARG A 188 -3.27 20.80 5.51
C ARG A 188 -4.78 20.79 5.70
N PHE A 189 -5.43 21.85 5.22
CA PHE A 189 -6.88 21.83 5.02
C PHE A 189 -7.19 21.36 3.60
N HIS A 190 -8.00 20.33 3.49
CA HIS A 190 -8.49 19.80 2.22
C HIS A 190 -10.01 19.77 2.25
N HIS A 191 -10.66 20.55 1.38
CA HIS A 191 -12.12 20.76 1.38
C HIS A 191 -12.71 21.09 2.76
N GLY A 192 -12.02 21.95 3.51
CA GLY A 192 -12.46 22.40 4.86
C GLY A 192 -12.20 21.39 5.98
N ARG A 193 -11.61 20.24 5.70
CA ARG A 193 -11.25 19.21 6.66
C ARG A 193 -9.73 19.20 6.91
N LEU A 194 -9.34 19.06 8.17
CA LEU A 194 -7.93 18.88 8.53
C LEU A 194 -7.47 17.47 8.13
N VAL A 195 -6.37 17.40 7.43
CA VAL A 195 -5.70 16.15 7.02
C VAL A 195 -4.23 16.21 7.36
N SER A 196 -3.62 15.08 7.68
CA SER A 196 -2.17 14.93 7.67
C SER A 196 -1.70 14.54 6.28
N THR A 197 -0.52 15.01 5.90
CA THR A 197 0.09 14.67 4.62
C THR A 197 1.51 14.21 4.80
N CYS A 198 1.93 13.20 4.05
CA CYS A 198 3.33 12.79 3.98
C CYS A 198 3.73 12.50 2.53
N PRO A 199 4.98 12.82 2.13
CA PRO A 199 5.46 12.51 0.80
C PRO A 199 5.61 11.01 0.61
N LEU A 200 5.45 10.55 -0.62
CA LEU A 200 5.81 9.20 -1.02
C LEU A 200 7.32 9.01 -0.86
N PHE A 201 7.71 7.95 -0.15
CA PHE A 201 9.13 7.62 0.10
C PHE A 201 9.62 6.41 -0.70
N THR A 202 8.75 5.82 -1.51
CA THR A 202 9.08 4.79 -2.48
C THR A 202 9.27 5.38 -3.88
N SER A 203 9.85 4.60 -4.78
CA SER A 203 10.05 4.98 -6.18
C SER A 203 10.11 3.72 -7.04
N GLU A 204 10.30 3.88 -8.33
CA GLU A 204 10.53 2.73 -9.24
C GLU A 204 11.82 1.95 -8.95
N SER A 205 12.70 2.46 -8.10
CA SER A 205 13.96 1.81 -7.70
C SER A 205 14.04 1.47 -6.22
N VAL A 206 13.08 1.97 -5.41
CA VAL A 206 13.05 1.78 -3.95
C VAL A 206 11.66 1.34 -3.53
N GLY A 207 11.51 0.11 -3.11
CA GLY A 207 10.25 -0.45 -2.61
C GLY A 207 10.16 -0.46 -1.09
N LEU A 208 8.94 -0.63 -0.58
CA LEU A 208 8.63 -0.85 0.82
C LEU A 208 8.34 -2.34 1.07
N ALA A 209 9.07 -2.94 1.98
CA ALA A 209 8.75 -4.28 2.49
C ALA A 209 8.38 -4.19 3.98
N LYS A 210 7.24 -4.75 4.36
CA LYS A 210 6.81 -4.83 5.75
C LYS A 210 7.79 -5.67 6.57
N MET A 211 8.06 -5.30 7.82
CA MET A 211 8.98 -6.04 8.69
C MET A 211 8.55 -7.50 8.87
N ALA A 212 7.26 -7.79 8.86
CA ALA A 212 6.73 -9.16 8.89
C ALA A 212 7.16 -10.04 7.69
N ALA A 213 7.53 -9.44 6.58
CA ALA A 213 8.04 -10.15 5.40
C ALA A 213 9.54 -10.47 5.52
N ILE A 214 10.26 -9.68 6.32
CA ILE A 214 11.72 -9.76 6.50
C ILE A 214 12.06 -10.61 7.74
N ALA A 215 11.49 -10.29 8.91
CA ALA A 215 11.70 -11.01 10.17
C ALA A 215 10.89 -12.31 10.18
N ARG A 216 11.46 -13.38 9.58
CA ARG A 216 10.75 -14.64 9.41
C ARG A 216 10.87 -15.57 10.61
N GLU A 217 12.04 -15.65 11.22
CA GLU A 217 12.38 -16.66 12.22
C GLU A 217 12.18 -16.15 13.65
N ASP A 218 12.73 -15.01 13.98
CA ASP A 218 12.56 -14.40 15.31
C ASP A 218 11.88 -13.03 15.20
N ARG A 219 10.65 -12.97 15.73
CA ARG A 219 9.82 -11.75 15.76
C ARG A 219 9.86 -11.04 17.11
N SER A 220 10.68 -11.53 18.04
CA SER A 220 10.91 -10.86 19.32
C SER A 220 11.67 -9.54 19.13
N ILE A 221 11.59 -8.65 20.10
CA ILE A 221 12.39 -7.41 20.10
C ILE A 221 13.87 -7.73 20.01
N SER A 222 14.33 -8.81 20.64
CA SER A 222 15.73 -9.26 20.60
C SER A 222 16.14 -9.68 19.18
N GLY A 223 15.32 -10.49 18.51
CA GLY A 223 15.57 -10.91 17.13
C GLY A 223 15.57 -9.74 16.14
N LEU A 224 14.63 -8.79 16.29
CA LEU A 224 14.63 -7.56 15.51
C LEU A 224 15.87 -6.72 15.75
N LEU A 225 16.30 -6.57 17.01
CA LEU A 225 17.51 -5.83 17.34
C LEU A 225 18.75 -6.45 16.70
N GLU A 226 18.83 -7.77 16.70
CA GLU A 226 19.92 -8.53 16.06
C GLU A 226 19.91 -8.37 14.55
N TYR A 227 18.73 -8.41 13.92
CA TYR A 227 18.57 -8.10 12.50
C TYR A 227 19.05 -6.69 12.18
N PHE A 228 18.59 -5.67 12.89
CA PHE A 228 19.00 -4.28 12.65
C PHE A 228 20.49 -4.05 12.91
N ARG A 229 21.08 -4.77 13.87
CA ARG A 229 22.52 -4.79 14.10
C ARG A 229 23.27 -5.37 12.91
N SER A 230 22.79 -6.47 12.35
CA SER A 230 23.44 -7.14 11.21
C SER A 230 23.50 -6.26 9.95
N ILE A 231 22.55 -5.34 9.79
CA ILE A 231 22.53 -4.38 8.67
C ILE A 231 23.07 -2.98 9.05
N GLY A 232 23.69 -2.84 10.24
CA GLY A 232 24.29 -1.59 10.71
C GLY A 232 23.28 -0.48 11.05
N ARG A 233 22.05 -0.86 11.44
CA ARG A 233 20.93 0.05 11.75
C ARG A 233 20.38 -0.09 13.17
N GLU A 234 21.14 -0.69 14.08
CA GLU A 234 20.73 -0.90 15.48
C GLU A 234 20.30 0.41 16.17
N ASP A 235 21.09 1.49 15.99
CA ASP A 235 20.78 2.78 16.62
C ASP A 235 19.45 3.37 16.10
N ALA A 236 19.18 3.26 14.81
CA ALA A 236 17.91 3.70 14.22
C ALA A 236 16.72 2.94 14.82
N PHE A 237 16.84 1.63 15.02
CA PHE A 237 15.79 0.83 15.66
C PHE A 237 15.57 1.22 17.11
N ARG A 238 16.66 1.43 17.89
CA ARG A 238 16.57 1.88 19.29
C ARG A 238 15.90 3.24 19.41
N ARG A 239 16.27 4.21 18.56
CA ARG A 239 15.65 5.54 18.52
C ARG A 239 14.15 5.47 18.20
N MET A 240 13.76 4.63 17.26
CA MET A 240 12.35 4.39 16.94
C MET A 240 11.58 3.85 18.16
N MET A 241 12.15 2.87 18.90
CA MET A 241 11.53 2.34 20.13
C MET A 241 11.39 3.41 21.22
N VAL A 242 12.39 4.28 21.37
CA VAL A 242 12.34 5.41 22.31
C VAL A 242 11.25 6.41 21.89
N LEU A 243 11.17 6.74 20.62
CA LEU A 243 10.11 7.61 20.09
C LEU A 243 8.73 7.02 20.38
N ASP A 244 8.50 5.75 20.07
CA ASP A 244 7.23 5.06 20.33
C ASP A 244 6.84 5.13 21.81
N ALA A 245 7.80 4.97 22.72
CA ALA A 245 7.57 5.09 24.16
C ALA A 245 7.19 6.53 24.57
N ILE A 246 7.83 7.55 23.99
CA ILE A 246 7.55 8.97 24.31
C ILE A 246 6.17 9.39 23.83
N ILE A 247 5.78 8.98 22.61
CA ILE A 247 4.49 9.35 22.03
C ILE A 247 3.35 8.38 22.40
N LEU A 248 3.64 7.39 23.24
CA LEU A 248 2.71 6.32 23.65
C LEU A 248 2.12 5.58 22.44
N ASN A 249 2.94 5.31 21.42
CA ASN A 249 2.52 4.54 20.25
C ASN A 249 2.39 3.06 20.61
N THR A 250 1.17 2.61 20.83
CA THR A 250 0.84 1.20 21.14
C THR A 250 0.53 0.38 19.88
N ASP A 251 0.52 1.02 18.69
CA ASP A 251 0.12 0.40 17.42
C ASP A 251 1.32 -0.10 16.59
N ARG A 252 2.53 -0.06 17.15
CA ARG A 252 3.72 -0.57 16.46
C ARG A 252 3.68 -2.09 16.34
N HIS A 253 3.49 -2.58 15.14
CA HIS A 253 3.53 -4.01 14.83
C HIS A 253 4.36 -4.29 13.56
N LEU A 254 4.67 -5.57 13.29
CA LEU A 254 5.52 -5.96 12.15
C LEU A 254 4.89 -5.71 10.77
N GLY A 255 3.62 -5.36 10.72
CA GLY A 255 2.90 -4.99 9.49
C GLY A 255 2.98 -3.50 9.15
N CYS A 256 3.56 -2.70 10.05
CA CYS A 256 3.80 -1.27 9.83
C CYS A 256 5.09 -1.06 9.04
#